data_f18864f610ccfd3bf52d9bdb3f642204
#
_entry.id   f18864f610ccfd3bf52d9bdb3f642204
#
_cell.length_a   1.000
_cell.length_b   1.000
_cell.length_c   1.000
_cell.angle_alpha   90.00
_cell.angle_beta   90.00
_cell.angle_gamma   90.00
#
_symmetry.space_group_name_H-M   'P 1'
#
loop_
_entity.id
_entity.type
_entity.pdbx_description
1 polymer ?
#
loop_
_entity_poly.entity_id
_entity_poly.type
_entity_poly.pdbx_seq_one_letter_code
_entity_poly.pdbx_strand_id
1 'polypeptide(L)'
;MVEVWKDIPHYEGRYQVSNLGRVRSCDRYSNNHFWKQQILKLRLAKTDNSGYKVCLWNNNKCKYYLVARLVASAFYGESNLTVNHIDGNRLNNKVENLEWCSRAENIRKGFEDGLYTTQKKTILINKETKVIKEFRSMSLASKEMNKDVGYISNNLKKGRKENKTYIWEVNNG
;
A
#
# COMPACT_ATOMS: atom_id res chain seq x y z
N MET A 1 11.07 9.17 -21.39
CA MET A 1 9.97 8.23 -21.75
C MET A 1 8.87 9.03 -22.42
N VAL A 2 8.37 8.56 -23.59
CA VAL A 2 7.23 9.20 -24.27
C VAL A 2 5.96 8.88 -23.49
N GLU A 3 5.08 9.87 -23.31
CA GLU A 3 3.80 9.68 -22.64
C GLU A 3 2.79 9.01 -23.58
N VAL A 4 2.26 7.88 -23.12
CA VAL A 4 1.27 7.07 -23.82
C VAL A 4 -0.04 7.09 -23.05
N TRP A 5 -1.16 7.32 -23.74
CA TRP A 5 -2.50 7.37 -23.17
C TRP A 5 -3.31 6.16 -23.58
N LYS A 6 -4.01 5.53 -22.63
CA LYS A 6 -4.96 4.45 -22.87
C LYS A 6 -6.32 4.78 -22.26
N ASP A 7 -7.37 4.28 -22.87
CA ASP A 7 -8.72 4.40 -22.33
C ASP A 7 -8.81 3.69 -20.96
N ILE A 8 -9.55 4.30 -20.06
CA ILE A 8 -9.86 3.69 -18.78
C ILE A 8 -10.99 2.67 -19.01
N PRO A 9 -10.84 1.40 -18.60
CA PRO A 9 -11.88 0.39 -18.73
C PRO A 9 -13.22 0.87 -18.15
N HIS A 10 -14.31 0.62 -18.89
CA HIS A 10 -15.68 1.09 -18.63
C HIS A 10 -15.91 2.61 -18.81
N TYR A 11 -14.90 3.35 -19.28
CA TYR A 11 -14.95 4.78 -19.56
C TYR A 11 -14.35 5.13 -20.93
N GLU A 12 -14.35 4.19 -21.86
CA GLU A 12 -13.80 4.32 -23.21
C GLU A 12 -14.40 5.55 -23.90
N GLY A 13 -13.55 6.31 -24.59
CA GLY A 13 -13.92 7.56 -25.27
C GLY A 13 -14.30 8.71 -24.33
N ARG A 14 -14.31 8.51 -23.00
CA ARG A 14 -14.63 9.54 -22.01
C ARG A 14 -13.43 9.98 -21.19
N TYR A 15 -12.62 9.02 -20.76
CA TYR A 15 -11.44 9.27 -19.93
C TYR A 15 -10.28 8.34 -20.29
N GLN A 16 -9.08 8.90 -20.23
CA GLN A 16 -7.84 8.19 -20.47
C GLN A 16 -6.87 8.37 -19.30
N VAL A 17 -6.01 7.38 -19.12
CA VAL A 17 -4.91 7.42 -18.15
C VAL A 17 -3.58 7.23 -18.88
N SER A 18 -2.54 7.94 -18.45
CA SER A 18 -1.21 7.82 -19.04
C SER A 18 -0.32 6.85 -18.30
N ASN A 19 0.71 6.35 -18.99
CA ASN A 19 1.80 5.58 -18.39
C ASN A 19 2.59 6.35 -17.32
N LEU A 20 2.41 7.67 -17.23
CA LEU A 20 3.01 8.54 -16.20
C LEU A 20 2.08 8.82 -15.01
N GLY A 21 0.88 8.22 -14.97
CA GLY A 21 -0.07 8.39 -13.87
C GLY A 21 -0.92 9.65 -13.95
N ARG A 22 -0.98 10.32 -15.12
CA ARG A 22 -1.91 11.44 -15.35
C ARG A 22 -3.25 10.90 -15.87
N VAL A 23 -4.33 11.62 -15.58
CA VAL A 23 -5.67 11.29 -16.06
C VAL A 23 -6.24 12.46 -16.83
N ARG A 24 -6.91 12.21 -17.96
CA ARG A 24 -7.57 13.23 -18.77
C ARG A 24 -8.98 12.83 -19.19
N SER A 25 -9.83 13.81 -19.42
CA SER A 25 -11.06 13.61 -20.20
C SER A 25 -10.72 13.58 -21.69
N CYS A 26 -11.55 12.91 -22.47
CA CYS A 26 -11.45 12.94 -23.92
C CYS A 26 -12.33 14.06 -24.50
N ASP A 27 -11.98 14.54 -25.70
CA ASP A 27 -12.88 15.34 -26.50
C ASP A 27 -14.16 14.56 -26.75
N ARG A 28 -15.30 15.17 -26.50
CA ARG A 28 -16.61 14.55 -26.75
C ARG A 28 -17.70 15.56 -26.99
N TYR A 29 -18.67 15.17 -27.79
CA TYR A 29 -19.91 15.92 -28.00
C TYR A 29 -21.02 15.25 -27.19
N SER A 30 -21.68 16.00 -26.32
CA SER A 30 -22.79 15.50 -25.51
C SER A 30 -23.74 16.64 -25.15
N ASN A 31 -25.06 16.39 -25.26
CA ASN A 31 -26.12 17.37 -24.95
C ASN A 31 -25.90 18.71 -25.68
N ASN A 32 -25.64 18.65 -26.99
CA ASN A 32 -25.35 19.81 -27.86
C ASN A 32 -24.18 20.69 -27.38
N HIS A 33 -23.27 20.14 -26.57
CA HIS A 33 -22.09 20.83 -26.10
C HIS A 33 -20.82 20.02 -26.41
N PHE A 34 -19.77 20.70 -26.92
CA PHE A 34 -18.45 20.14 -27.15
C PHE A 34 -17.61 20.28 -25.87
N TRP A 35 -17.20 19.14 -25.32
CA TRP A 35 -16.31 19.08 -24.17
C TRP A 35 -14.89 18.83 -24.66
N LYS A 36 -14.03 19.84 -24.54
CA LYS A 36 -12.62 19.72 -24.89
C LYS A 36 -11.89 18.86 -23.84
N GLN A 37 -10.94 18.08 -24.31
CA GLN A 37 -10.08 17.27 -23.41
C GLN A 37 -9.36 18.17 -22.40
N GLN A 38 -9.19 17.69 -21.18
CA GLN A 38 -8.43 18.36 -20.15
C GLN A 38 -7.83 17.37 -19.16
N ILE A 39 -6.65 17.71 -18.62
CA ILE A 39 -6.03 16.97 -17.52
C ILE A 39 -6.85 17.15 -16.25
N LEU A 40 -7.22 16.05 -15.62
CA LEU A 40 -8.01 16.10 -14.40
C LEU A 40 -7.12 16.34 -13.17
N LYS A 41 -7.64 17.15 -12.25
CA LYS A 41 -6.96 17.39 -10.97
C LYS A 41 -7.03 16.15 -10.08
N LEU A 42 -5.89 15.61 -9.73
CA LEU A 42 -5.78 14.51 -8.77
C LEU A 42 -5.93 15.04 -7.33
N ARG A 43 -6.56 14.25 -6.48
CA ARG A 43 -6.71 14.56 -5.05
C ARG A 43 -5.92 13.55 -4.23
N LEU A 44 -5.11 14.04 -3.30
CA LEU A 44 -4.44 13.17 -2.34
C LEU A 44 -5.46 12.62 -1.32
N ALA A 45 -5.43 11.34 -1.09
CA ALA A 45 -6.24 10.72 -0.05
C ALA A 45 -5.68 11.08 1.34
N LYS A 46 -6.40 11.94 2.08
CA LYS A 46 -5.93 12.49 3.36
C LYS A 46 -6.06 11.51 4.53
N THR A 47 -7.06 10.63 4.49
CA THR A 47 -7.45 9.81 5.65
C THR A 47 -6.86 8.40 5.64
N ASP A 48 -6.63 7.80 4.46
CA ASP A 48 -6.24 6.40 4.32
C ASP A 48 -4.85 6.22 3.70
N ASN A 49 -4.14 7.32 3.44
CA ASN A 49 -2.81 7.32 2.82
C ASN A 49 -2.70 6.43 1.56
N SER A 50 -3.81 6.28 0.83
CA SER A 50 -3.89 5.37 -0.33
C SER A 50 -3.32 5.95 -1.64
N GLY A 51 -2.74 7.16 -1.59
CA GLY A 51 -2.18 7.85 -2.76
C GLY A 51 -3.18 8.76 -3.47
N TYR A 52 -2.99 8.96 -4.77
CA TYR A 52 -3.83 9.85 -5.56
C TYR A 52 -5.15 9.20 -5.97
N LYS A 53 -6.23 9.98 -5.87
CA LYS A 53 -7.59 9.65 -6.34
C LYS A 53 -8.04 10.66 -7.38
N VAL A 54 -8.88 10.22 -8.30
CA VAL A 54 -9.57 11.05 -9.28
C VAL A 54 -11.06 10.73 -9.31
N CYS A 55 -11.90 11.76 -9.50
CA CYS A 55 -13.34 11.59 -9.70
C CYS A 55 -13.63 11.42 -11.18
N LEU A 56 -14.26 10.31 -11.56
CA LEU A 56 -14.77 10.07 -12.90
C LEU A 56 -16.29 10.09 -12.88
N TRP A 57 -16.88 10.81 -13.83
CA TRP A 57 -18.32 10.93 -13.97
C TRP A 57 -18.87 9.94 -14.98
N ASN A 58 -19.88 9.20 -14.58
CA ASN A 58 -20.69 8.38 -15.48
C ASN A 58 -22.16 8.46 -15.04
N ASN A 59 -23.08 8.65 -15.99
CA ASN A 59 -24.54 8.75 -15.75
C ASN A 59 -24.86 9.70 -14.58
N ASN A 60 -24.33 10.92 -14.62
CA ASN A 60 -24.50 11.96 -13.61
C ASN A 60 -24.05 11.59 -12.18
N LYS A 61 -23.27 10.52 -12.04
CA LYS A 61 -22.67 10.09 -10.77
C LYS A 61 -21.16 10.20 -10.82
N CYS A 62 -20.57 10.80 -9.78
CA CYS A 62 -19.12 10.83 -9.58
C CYS A 62 -18.69 9.63 -8.74
N LYS A 63 -17.67 8.92 -9.18
CA LYS A 63 -17.01 7.87 -8.41
C LYS A 63 -15.51 8.14 -8.34
N TYR A 64 -14.94 8.00 -7.13
CA TYR A 64 -13.51 8.17 -6.92
C TYR A 64 -12.78 6.86 -7.16
N TYR A 65 -11.68 6.95 -7.90
CA TYR A 65 -10.81 5.83 -8.22
C TYR A 65 -9.38 6.15 -7.81
N LEU A 66 -8.65 5.14 -7.35
CA LEU A 66 -7.20 5.23 -7.16
C LEU A 66 -6.51 5.30 -8.52
N VAL A 67 -5.63 6.29 -8.70
CA VAL A 67 -4.91 6.48 -9.96
C VAL A 67 -4.05 5.27 -10.30
N ALA A 68 -3.33 4.71 -9.32
CA ALA A 68 -2.55 3.48 -9.50
C ALA A 68 -3.38 2.34 -10.10
N ARG A 69 -4.62 2.15 -9.60
CA ARG A 69 -5.50 1.10 -10.12
C ARG A 69 -5.96 1.37 -11.54
N LEU A 70 -6.26 2.63 -11.89
CA LEU A 70 -6.61 2.99 -13.27
C LEU A 70 -5.45 2.74 -14.23
N VAL A 71 -4.21 3.11 -13.85
CA VAL A 71 -3.01 2.84 -14.65
C VAL A 71 -2.83 1.34 -14.81
N ALA A 72 -2.82 0.58 -13.72
CA ALA A 72 -2.63 -0.86 -13.79
C ALA A 72 -3.71 -1.55 -14.64
N SER A 73 -4.99 -1.17 -14.48
CA SER A 73 -6.10 -1.74 -15.28
C SER A 73 -5.96 -1.41 -16.76
N ALA A 74 -5.58 -0.19 -17.12
CA ALA A 74 -5.47 0.23 -18.52
C ALA A 74 -4.24 -0.38 -19.24
N PHE A 75 -3.14 -0.61 -18.53
CA PHE A 75 -1.89 -1.06 -19.13
C PHE A 75 -1.63 -2.56 -19.01
N TYR A 76 -2.07 -3.19 -17.91
CA TYR A 76 -1.86 -4.62 -17.64
C TYR A 76 -3.15 -5.46 -17.71
N GLY A 77 -4.31 -4.81 -17.90
CA GLY A 77 -5.62 -5.45 -17.83
C GLY A 77 -6.21 -5.42 -16.42
N GLU A 78 -7.52 -5.64 -16.32
CA GLU A 78 -8.25 -5.64 -15.05
C GLU A 78 -7.89 -6.86 -14.19
N SER A 79 -7.85 -6.68 -12.90
CA SER A 79 -7.57 -7.75 -11.93
C SER A 79 -8.29 -7.50 -10.62
N ASN A 80 -8.64 -8.60 -9.92
CA ASN A 80 -9.13 -8.56 -8.53
C ASN A 80 -8.00 -8.43 -7.50
N LEU A 81 -6.74 -8.47 -7.95
CA LEU A 81 -5.57 -8.31 -7.10
C LEU A 81 -5.41 -6.87 -6.61
N THR A 82 -4.51 -6.65 -5.68
CA THR A 82 -4.10 -5.32 -5.22
C THR A 82 -3.01 -4.76 -6.12
N VAL A 83 -2.93 -3.42 -6.22
CA VAL A 83 -1.79 -2.75 -6.86
C VAL A 83 -0.72 -2.51 -5.81
N ASN A 84 0.51 -2.95 -6.10
CA ASN A 84 1.71 -2.62 -5.35
C ASN A 84 2.52 -1.54 -6.08
N HIS A 85 3.14 -0.64 -5.32
CA HIS A 85 4.14 0.31 -5.82
C HIS A 85 5.52 -0.28 -5.53
N ILE A 86 6.27 -0.60 -6.57
CA ILE A 86 7.56 -1.31 -6.48
C ILE A 86 8.57 -0.53 -5.63
N ASP A 87 8.57 0.80 -5.74
CA ASP A 87 9.43 1.69 -4.95
C ASP A 87 8.86 2.06 -3.56
N GLY A 88 7.71 1.49 -3.18
CA GLY A 88 7.00 1.82 -1.94
C GLY A 88 6.36 3.22 -1.90
N ASN A 89 6.56 4.04 -2.91
CA ASN A 89 6.01 5.40 -2.99
C ASN A 89 4.62 5.41 -3.65
N ARG A 90 3.58 5.52 -2.85
CA ARG A 90 2.16 5.55 -3.30
C ARG A 90 1.79 6.75 -4.16
N LEU A 91 2.68 7.71 -4.34
CA LEU A 91 2.48 8.88 -5.20
C LEU A 91 3.09 8.66 -6.60
N ASN A 92 3.98 7.69 -6.76
CA ASN A 92 4.61 7.34 -8.02
C ASN A 92 3.75 6.34 -8.80
N ASN A 93 2.78 6.85 -9.56
CA ASN A 93 1.83 6.03 -10.32
C ASN A 93 2.28 5.77 -11.77
N LYS A 94 3.58 5.82 -12.06
CA LYS A 94 4.10 5.41 -13.34
C LYS A 94 3.87 3.91 -13.57
N VAL A 95 3.50 3.52 -14.78
CA VAL A 95 3.19 2.13 -15.10
C VAL A 95 4.32 1.17 -14.72
N GLU A 96 5.57 1.53 -15.00
CA GLU A 96 6.77 0.74 -14.66
C GLU A 96 6.97 0.49 -13.17
N ASN A 97 6.35 1.31 -12.33
CA ASN A 97 6.41 1.22 -10.87
C ASN A 97 5.23 0.47 -10.27
N LEU A 98 4.31 -0.04 -11.09
CA LEU A 98 3.09 -0.70 -10.60
C LEU A 98 3.08 -2.17 -10.99
N GLU A 99 2.56 -3.00 -10.11
CA GLU A 99 2.32 -4.41 -10.38
C GLU A 99 1.05 -4.90 -9.70
N TRP A 100 0.40 -5.91 -10.29
CA TRP A 100 -0.64 -6.64 -9.61
C TRP A 100 -0.02 -7.68 -8.66
N CYS A 101 -0.44 -7.69 -7.41
CA CYS A 101 0.00 -8.69 -6.44
C CYS A 101 -1.14 -9.09 -5.50
N SER A 102 -1.04 -10.24 -4.88
CA SER A 102 -1.96 -10.63 -3.81
C SER A 102 -1.77 -9.73 -2.58
N ARG A 103 -2.82 -9.62 -1.75
CA ARG A 103 -2.72 -8.87 -0.50
C ARG A 103 -1.62 -9.41 0.42
N ALA A 104 -1.44 -10.75 0.44
CA ALA A 104 -0.41 -11.38 1.26
C ALA A 104 1.01 -11.01 0.79
N GLU A 105 1.24 -11.04 -0.54
CA GLU A 105 2.52 -10.63 -1.13
C GLU A 105 2.81 -9.15 -0.91
N ASN A 106 1.80 -8.27 -1.07
CA ASN A 106 1.96 -6.84 -0.83
C ASN A 106 2.37 -6.56 0.63
N ILE A 107 1.73 -7.24 1.58
CA ILE A 107 2.08 -7.13 3.00
C ILE A 107 3.50 -7.65 3.24
N ARG A 108 3.87 -8.82 2.66
CA ARG A 108 5.20 -9.39 2.80
C ARG A 108 6.28 -8.45 2.25
N LYS A 109 6.10 -7.94 1.02
CA LYS A 109 7.02 -6.96 0.40
C LYS A 109 7.18 -5.72 1.27
N GLY A 110 6.08 -5.14 1.77
CA GLY A 110 6.15 -3.98 2.66
C GLY A 110 6.95 -4.24 3.95
N PHE A 111 6.98 -5.48 4.46
CA PHE A 111 7.86 -5.85 5.58
C PHE A 111 9.32 -6.04 5.16
N GLU A 112 9.57 -6.62 3.99
CA GLU A 112 10.91 -6.81 3.44
C GLU A 112 11.57 -5.46 3.13
N ASP A 113 10.81 -4.52 2.57
CA ASP A 113 11.24 -3.16 2.22
C ASP A 113 11.32 -2.20 3.42
N GLY A 114 10.97 -2.67 4.63
CA GLY A 114 11.00 -1.85 5.85
C GLY A 114 9.93 -0.74 5.90
N LEU A 115 8.93 -0.77 5.03
CA LEU A 115 7.84 0.22 4.98
C LEU A 115 6.90 0.12 6.18
N TYR A 116 6.85 -1.02 6.85
CA TYR A 116 6.07 -1.22 8.07
C TYR A 116 6.98 -1.16 9.30
N THR A 117 7.12 0.03 9.86
CA THR A 117 7.91 0.32 11.08
C THR A 117 7.29 -0.21 12.37
N THR A 118 6.16 -0.91 12.29
CA THR A 118 5.48 -1.47 13.46
C THR A 118 6.18 -2.71 14.04
N GLN A 119 7.17 -3.26 13.34
CA GLN A 119 7.97 -4.38 13.87
C GLN A 119 9.05 -3.83 14.79
N LYS A 120 8.77 -3.84 16.08
CA LYS A 120 9.76 -3.47 17.09
C LYS A 120 10.77 -4.62 17.23
N LYS A 121 12.05 -4.34 16.91
CA LYS A 121 13.14 -5.29 17.17
C LYS A 121 13.09 -5.69 18.64
N THR A 122 13.18 -6.96 18.90
CA THR A 122 13.06 -7.52 20.24
C THR A 122 14.23 -8.42 20.54
N ILE A 123 14.91 -8.16 21.63
CA ILE A 123 16.00 -8.98 22.14
C ILE A 123 15.44 -9.86 23.27
N LEU A 124 15.69 -11.16 23.20
CA LEU A 124 15.43 -12.10 24.28
C LEU A 124 16.76 -12.50 24.93
N ILE A 125 16.79 -12.44 26.24
CA ILE A 125 17.92 -12.89 27.06
C ILE A 125 17.42 -14.04 27.94
N ASN A 126 17.97 -15.23 27.73
CA ASN A 126 17.68 -16.35 28.61
C ASN A 126 18.42 -16.14 29.94
N LYS A 127 17.71 -16.20 31.07
CA LYS A 127 18.25 -15.90 32.41
C LYS A 127 19.25 -16.95 32.90
N GLU A 128 19.06 -18.22 32.51
CA GLU A 128 19.90 -19.34 32.92
C GLU A 128 21.14 -19.48 32.02
N THR A 129 20.92 -19.58 30.71
CA THR A 129 22.00 -19.84 29.76
C THR A 129 22.75 -18.59 29.30
N LYS A 130 22.25 -17.39 29.62
CA LYS A 130 22.75 -16.07 29.18
C LYS A 130 22.77 -15.89 27.66
N VAL A 131 22.15 -16.80 26.91
CA VAL A 131 22.04 -16.70 25.46
C VAL A 131 21.15 -15.52 25.09
N ILE A 132 21.65 -14.67 24.17
CA ILE A 132 20.96 -13.50 23.61
C ILE A 132 20.53 -13.83 22.19
N LYS A 133 19.26 -13.63 21.87
CA LYS A 133 18.71 -13.77 20.52
C LYS A 133 17.97 -12.50 20.11
N GLU A 134 18.21 -12.07 18.87
CA GLU A 134 17.51 -10.93 18.28
C GLU A 134 16.39 -11.40 17.36
N PHE A 135 15.26 -10.71 17.43
CA PHE A 135 14.08 -10.94 16.58
C PHE A 135 13.62 -9.63 15.96
N ARG A 136 13.20 -9.69 14.71
CA ARG A 136 12.63 -8.53 14.02
C ARG A 136 11.26 -8.08 14.56
N SER A 137 10.61 -8.87 15.40
CA SER A 137 9.33 -8.51 16.00
C SER A 137 9.06 -9.22 17.34
N MET A 138 8.24 -8.58 18.20
CA MET A 138 7.74 -9.17 19.44
C MET A 138 6.98 -10.49 19.21
N SER A 139 6.29 -10.63 18.08
CA SER A 139 5.54 -11.84 17.74
C SER A 139 6.47 -13.05 17.52
N LEU A 140 7.59 -12.84 16.81
CA LEU A 140 8.59 -13.89 16.61
C LEU A 140 9.29 -14.25 17.91
N ALA A 141 9.66 -13.26 18.70
CA ALA A 141 10.25 -13.48 20.02
C ALA A 141 9.28 -14.23 20.96
N SER A 142 7.98 -13.93 20.91
CA SER A 142 6.97 -14.68 21.67
C SER A 142 6.87 -16.14 21.25
N LYS A 143 6.92 -16.42 19.93
CA LYS A 143 6.91 -17.79 19.40
C LYS A 143 8.14 -18.60 19.83
N GLU A 144 9.33 -17.98 19.84
CA GLU A 144 10.55 -18.61 20.34
C GLU A 144 10.41 -19.09 21.79
N MET A 145 9.64 -18.36 22.60
CA MET A 145 9.34 -18.75 23.97
C MET A 145 8.19 -19.77 24.09
N ASN A 146 7.68 -20.32 22.99
CA ASN A 146 6.47 -21.16 22.95
C ASN A 146 5.24 -20.46 23.58
N LYS A 147 5.06 -19.15 23.31
CA LYS A 147 3.95 -18.32 23.78
C LYS A 147 3.14 -17.78 22.60
N ASP A 148 1.92 -17.32 22.89
CA ASP A 148 1.07 -16.67 21.90
C ASP A 148 1.75 -15.44 21.30
N VAL A 149 1.46 -15.14 20.05
CA VAL A 149 2.07 -14.04 19.28
C VAL A 149 1.96 -12.67 19.96
N GLY A 150 0.95 -12.45 20.80
CA GLY A 150 0.73 -11.23 21.57
C GLY A 150 1.38 -11.21 22.95
N TYR A 151 2.05 -12.29 23.37
CA TYR A 151 2.52 -12.45 24.75
C TYR A 151 3.40 -11.29 25.23
N ILE A 152 4.49 -10.98 24.53
CA ILE A 152 5.41 -9.87 24.91
C ILE A 152 4.66 -8.53 24.88
N SER A 153 3.91 -8.24 23.83
CA SER A 153 3.14 -6.98 23.70
C SER A 153 2.17 -6.78 24.86
N ASN A 154 1.45 -7.83 25.25
CA ASN A 154 0.48 -7.78 26.34
C ASN A 154 1.17 -7.62 27.72
N ASN A 155 2.35 -8.22 27.90
CA ASN A 155 3.10 -8.07 29.15
C ASN A 155 3.71 -6.65 29.25
N LEU A 156 4.22 -6.09 28.14
CA LEU A 156 4.70 -4.71 28.12
C LEU A 156 3.62 -3.69 28.47
N LYS A 157 2.39 -3.88 28.01
CA LYS A 157 1.24 -3.04 28.40
C LYS A 157 0.97 -3.08 29.92
N LYS A 158 1.36 -4.16 30.59
CA LYS A 158 1.27 -4.35 32.03
C LYS A 158 2.56 -3.96 32.78
N GLY A 159 3.51 -3.30 32.09
CA GLY A 159 4.80 -2.89 32.64
C GLY A 159 5.80 -4.02 32.90
N ARG A 160 5.54 -5.23 32.36
CA ARG A 160 6.41 -6.39 32.56
C ARG A 160 7.40 -6.52 31.44
N LYS A 161 8.69 -6.68 31.74
CA LYS A 161 9.80 -6.85 30.79
C LYS A 161 10.47 -8.22 30.86
N GLU A 162 9.92 -9.14 31.67
CA GLU A 162 10.49 -10.45 31.90
C GLU A 162 9.45 -11.49 32.37
N ASN A 163 9.84 -12.76 32.28
CA ASN A 163 9.15 -13.88 32.93
C ASN A 163 10.17 -14.74 33.70
N LYS A 164 9.80 -15.96 34.10
CA LYS A 164 10.71 -16.87 34.83
C LYS A 164 12.01 -17.19 34.07
N THR A 165 11.94 -17.34 32.75
CA THR A 165 13.04 -17.84 31.90
C THR A 165 13.71 -16.72 31.09
N TYR A 166 12.99 -15.69 30.67
CA TYR A 166 13.48 -14.68 29.73
C TYR A 166 13.28 -13.26 30.22
N ILE A 167 14.25 -12.41 29.90
CA ILE A 167 14.11 -10.94 29.87
C ILE A 167 13.93 -10.53 28.42
N TRP A 168 13.12 -9.51 28.13
CA TRP A 168 13.00 -8.94 26.79
C TRP A 168 13.18 -7.43 26.79
N GLU A 169 13.93 -6.98 25.79
CA GLU A 169 14.12 -5.58 25.46
C GLU A 169 13.50 -5.29 24.11
N VAL A 170 12.76 -4.21 23.99
CA VAL A 170 12.09 -3.80 22.76
C VAL A 170 12.57 -2.43 22.37
N ASN A 171 13.27 -2.35 21.23
CA ASN A 171 13.77 -1.10 20.69
C ASN A 171 12.65 -0.43 19.89
N ASN A 172 12.31 0.79 20.28
CA ASN A 172 11.52 1.70 19.46
C ASN A 172 12.51 2.35 18.48
N GLY A 173 12.57 1.85 17.23
CA GLY A 173 13.32 2.50 16.15
C GLY A 173 12.76 3.88 15.86
#